data_d07a725de9761944c0879eda55da073e
#
_entry.id   d07a725de9761944c0879eda55da073e
#
_cell.length_a   1.000
_cell.length_b   1.000
_cell.length_c   1.000
_cell.angle_alpha   90.00
_cell.angle_beta   90.00
_cell.angle_gamma   90.00
#
_symmetry.space_group_name_H-M   'P 1'
#
loop_
_entity.id
_entity.type
_entity.pdbx_description
1 polymer ?
#
loop_
_entity_poly.entity_id
_entity_poly.type
_entity_poly.pdbx_seq_one_letter_code
_entity_poly.pdbx_strand_id
1 'polypeptide(L)'
;RNSPIFGRDRMTTLERRFVADESTWAEPKNAYYTFYQDPDICDMLLKEFGLEGAHCHIINGHVPVKAKKGESPIKGGGKLIVIDGGFCRAYQSTSGIAGYTLIYNSNCLRLVAHEPFTGRADAIRNNRDIASTSQIFERMDNRQKIAETDIGRQLQEQIDDLMALLAAYRSGAI
;
A
#
# COMPACT_ATOMS: atom_id res chain seq x y z
N ARG A 1 25.38 10.24 -12.21
CA ARG A 1 25.22 10.43 -13.64
C ARG A 1 24.20 11.50 -13.93
N ASN A 2 24.41 12.24 -15.02
CA ASN A 2 23.49 13.31 -15.41
C ASN A 2 22.75 12.89 -16.67
N SER A 3 21.43 12.84 -16.58
CA SER A 3 20.57 12.80 -17.75
C SER A 3 20.44 14.23 -18.29
N PRO A 4 20.55 14.46 -19.61
CA PRO A 4 20.33 15.76 -20.22
C PRO A 4 18.92 16.30 -19.98
N ILE A 5 17.94 15.42 -19.78
CA ILE A 5 16.51 15.78 -19.62
C ILE A 5 16.10 15.80 -18.14
N PHE A 6 16.52 14.81 -17.35
CA PHE A 6 16.01 14.59 -15.99
C PHE A 6 17.03 14.85 -14.88
N GLY A 7 18.23 15.30 -15.23
CA GLY A 7 19.24 15.67 -14.26
C GLY A 7 20.03 14.48 -13.72
N ARG A 8 20.58 14.68 -12.52
CA ARG A 8 21.53 13.78 -11.91
C ARG A 8 20.93 12.40 -11.61
N ASP A 9 21.75 11.37 -11.85
CA ASP A 9 21.50 9.96 -11.49
C ASP A 9 20.28 9.32 -12.16
N ARG A 10 19.74 9.97 -13.19
CA ARG A 10 18.62 9.43 -13.97
C ARG A 10 18.97 9.27 -15.43
N MET A 11 18.54 8.15 -15.99
CA MET A 11 18.56 7.89 -17.42
C MET A 11 17.27 7.18 -17.80
N THR A 12 16.46 7.79 -18.63
CA THR A 12 15.20 7.23 -19.09
C THR A 12 15.41 6.10 -20.09
N THR A 13 14.37 5.30 -20.29
CA THR A 13 14.34 4.25 -21.30
C THR A 13 14.59 4.82 -22.70
N LEU A 14 14.14 6.05 -22.98
CA LEU A 14 14.37 6.71 -24.25
C LEU A 14 15.86 7.03 -24.45
N GLU A 15 16.50 7.61 -23.45
CA GLU A 15 17.93 7.99 -23.51
C GLU A 15 18.82 6.75 -23.67
N ARG A 16 18.43 5.59 -23.09
CA ARG A 16 19.16 4.31 -23.25
C ARG A 16 19.24 3.84 -24.72
N ARG A 17 18.34 4.30 -25.58
CA ARG A 17 18.40 4.00 -27.01
C ARG A 17 19.48 4.79 -27.73
N PHE A 18 19.95 5.89 -27.19
CA PHE A 18 20.96 6.76 -27.79
C PHE A 18 22.33 6.63 -27.15
N VAL A 19 22.40 6.04 -25.95
CA VAL A 19 23.65 5.86 -25.21
C VAL A 19 23.99 4.36 -25.19
N ALA A 20 24.98 3.97 -25.97
CA ALA A 20 25.40 2.58 -26.12
C ALA A 20 26.12 2.02 -24.89
N ASP A 21 26.72 2.88 -24.04
CA ASP A 21 27.42 2.47 -22.84
C ASP A 21 26.41 2.02 -21.76
N GLU A 22 26.19 0.71 -21.68
CA GLU A 22 25.27 0.08 -20.71
C GLU A 22 25.64 0.35 -19.25
N SER A 23 26.90 0.65 -18.96
CA SER A 23 27.30 1.02 -17.61
C SER A 23 26.63 2.29 -17.12
N THR A 24 26.15 3.12 -18.07
CA THR A 24 25.38 4.35 -17.79
C THR A 24 23.91 4.09 -17.46
N TRP A 25 23.39 2.90 -17.70
CA TRP A 25 21.98 2.57 -17.52
C TRP A 25 21.63 2.19 -16.07
N ALA A 26 22.64 1.85 -15.27
CA ALA A 26 22.43 1.55 -13.86
C ALA A 26 22.01 2.80 -13.10
N GLU A 27 20.86 2.72 -12.46
CA GLU A 27 20.30 3.77 -11.62
C GLU A 27 20.54 3.42 -10.15
N PRO A 28 21.21 4.28 -9.36
CA PRO A 28 21.39 4.02 -7.94
C PRO A 28 20.01 4.00 -7.27
N LYS A 29 19.78 3.00 -6.45
CA LYS A 29 18.55 2.92 -5.66
C LYS A 29 18.52 4.04 -4.62
N ASN A 30 17.34 4.58 -4.37
CA ASN A 30 17.11 5.46 -3.24
C ASN A 30 17.39 4.70 -1.92
N ALA A 31 17.91 5.40 -0.93
CA ALA A 31 18.21 4.85 0.40
C ALA A 31 16.98 4.15 1.02
N TYR A 32 15.78 4.67 0.78
CA TYR A 32 14.54 4.03 1.20
C TYR A 32 14.49 2.55 0.79
N TYR A 33 14.73 2.22 -0.47
CA TYR A 33 14.69 0.83 -0.96
C TYR A 33 15.83 -0.06 -0.43
N THR A 34 16.84 0.54 0.18
CA THR A 34 17.92 -0.20 0.83
C THR A 34 17.54 -0.57 2.25
N PHE A 35 16.87 0.33 2.95
CA PHE A 35 16.63 0.21 4.40
C PHE A 35 15.19 -0.10 4.80
N TYR A 36 14.22 -0.02 3.87
CA TYR A 36 12.78 -0.20 4.16
C TYR A 36 12.39 -1.57 4.73
N GLN A 37 13.31 -2.54 4.75
CA GLN A 37 13.09 -3.84 5.39
C GLN A 37 13.48 -3.85 6.88
N ASP A 38 14.14 -2.81 7.34
CA ASP A 38 14.56 -2.65 8.73
C ASP A 38 13.39 -2.10 9.56
N PRO A 39 12.94 -2.81 10.62
CA PRO A 39 11.86 -2.35 11.48
C PRO A 39 12.14 -1.00 12.15
N ASP A 40 13.38 -0.76 12.58
CA ASP A 40 13.76 0.48 13.28
C ASP A 40 13.69 1.68 12.34
N ILE A 41 14.07 1.47 11.07
CA ILE A 41 13.93 2.51 10.03
C ILE A 41 12.45 2.76 9.72
N CYS A 42 11.63 1.72 9.67
CA CYS A 42 10.18 1.88 9.49
C CYS A 42 9.56 2.68 10.65
N ASP A 43 9.92 2.37 11.89
CA ASP A 43 9.44 3.11 13.06
C ASP A 43 9.93 4.56 13.07
N MET A 44 11.17 4.82 12.69
CA MET A 44 11.69 6.17 12.53
C MET A 44 10.88 6.96 11.49
N LEU A 45 10.58 6.35 10.33
CA LEU A 45 9.79 6.99 9.29
C LEU A 45 8.36 7.27 9.77
N LEU A 46 7.72 6.33 10.47
CA LEU A 46 6.39 6.53 11.02
C LEU A 46 6.34 7.70 12.01
N LYS A 47 7.35 7.84 12.87
CA LYS A 47 7.49 8.94 13.84
C LYS A 47 7.57 10.31 13.17
N GLU A 48 8.24 10.43 12.02
CA GLU A 48 8.30 11.68 11.25
C GLU A 48 6.90 12.15 10.81
N PHE A 49 5.95 11.22 10.68
CA PHE A 49 4.54 11.53 10.39
C PHE A 49 3.66 11.57 11.65
N GLY A 50 4.24 11.56 12.84
CA GLY A 50 3.50 11.58 14.10
C GLY A 50 2.76 10.28 14.41
N LEU A 51 3.17 9.16 13.81
CA LEU A 51 2.56 7.84 13.98
C LEU A 51 3.44 6.96 14.86
N GLU A 52 2.88 6.47 15.95
CA GLU A 52 3.54 5.56 16.88
C GLU A 52 2.62 4.40 17.27
N GLY A 53 3.20 3.23 17.50
CA GLY A 53 2.47 2.06 17.98
C GLY A 53 2.52 0.85 17.07
N ALA A 54 1.96 -0.25 17.58
CA ALA A 54 2.01 -1.55 16.92
C ALA A 54 1.17 -1.59 15.64
N HIS A 55 0.09 -0.82 15.59
CA HIS A 55 -0.88 -0.81 14.50
C HIS A 55 -0.63 0.27 13.44
N CYS A 56 0.57 0.89 13.46
CA CYS A 56 0.97 1.86 12.46
C CYS A 56 1.77 1.18 11.36
N HIS A 57 1.39 1.42 10.10
CA HIS A 57 1.99 0.77 8.95
C HIS A 57 2.33 1.74 7.83
N ILE A 58 3.39 1.41 7.12
CA ILE A 58 3.74 2.02 5.83
C ILE A 58 3.16 1.14 4.72
N ILE A 59 2.32 1.71 3.86
CA ILE A 59 1.79 1.01 2.70
C ILE A 59 2.51 1.53 1.47
N ASN A 60 3.17 0.63 0.75
CA ASN A 60 4.02 0.97 -0.38
C ASN A 60 3.53 0.31 -1.67
N GLY A 61 3.65 1.04 -2.78
CA GLY A 61 3.38 0.56 -4.13
C GLY A 61 4.58 0.77 -5.06
N HIS A 62 4.32 0.82 -6.36
CA HIS A 62 5.25 1.14 -7.44
C HIS A 62 6.33 0.09 -7.75
N VAL A 63 6.88 -0.59 -6.77
CA VAL A 63 7.89 -1.64 -6.98
C VAL A 63 7.26 -3.00 -6.72
N PRO A 64 6.97 -3.80 -7.77
CA PRO A 64 6.28 -5.07 -7.62
C PRO A 64 7.07 -6.07 -6.77
N VAL A 65 6.34 -6.76 -5.90
CA VAL A 65 6.86 -7.90 -5.12
C VAL A 65 7.17 -9.05 -6.08
N LYS A 66 8.36 -9.61 -5.96
CA LYS A 66 8.78 -10.77 -6.75
C LYS A 66 8.37 -12.07 -6.05
N ALA A 67 7.05 -12.30 -5.91
CA ALA A 67 6.51 -13.46 -5.20
C ALA A 67 7.05 -14.78 -5.73
N LYS A 68 7.27 -14.90 -7.05
CA LYS A 68 7.89 -16.07 -7.69
C LYS A 68 9.31 -16.36 -7.16
N LYS A 69 10.01 -15.35 -6.64
CA LYS A 69 11.33 -15.50 -6.01
C LYS A 69 11.26 -15.65 -4.49
N GLY A 70 10.07 -15.84 -3.92
CA GLY A 70 9.87 -15.97 -2.49
C GLY A 70 9.89 -14.63 -1.72
N GLU A 71 9.82 -13.48 -2.43
CA GLU A 71 9.78 -12.19 -1.77
C GLU A 71 8.43 -12.00 -1.06
N SER A 72 8.47 -11.64 0.23
CA SER A 72 7.27 -11.34 1.01
C SER A 72 6.79 -9.92 0.74
N PRO A 73 5.48 -9.70 0.59
CA PRO A 73 4.89 -8.35 0.57
C PRO A 73 4.93 -7.66 1.94
N ILE A 74 5.06 -8.41 3.03
CA ILE A 74 5.14 -7.89 4.39
C ILE A 74 6.62 -7.79 4.78
N LYS A 75 7.08 -6.61 5.13
CA LYS A 75 8.47 -6.27 5.41
C LYS A 75 8.57 -5.47 6.71
N GLY A 76 9.80 -5.17 7.13
CA GLY A 76 10.05 -4.34 8.31
C GLY A 76 9.37 -4.88 9.58
N GLY A 77 9.43 -6.21 9.81
CA GLY A 77 8.77 -6.83 10.95
C GLY A 77 7.23 -6.67 10.99
N GLY A 78 6.59 -6.43 9.83
CA GLY A 78 5.15 -6.14 9.74
C GLY A 78 4.82 -4.65 9.64
N LYS A 79 5.80 -3.78 9.78
CA LYS A 79 5.60 -2.32 9.71
C LYS A 79 5.39 -1.80 8.29
N LEU A 80 5.87 -2.53 7.29
CA LEU A 80 5.76 -2.13 5.89
C LEU A 80 5.06 -3.21 5.06
N ILE A 81 4.08 -2.79 4.27
CA ILE A 81 3.29 -3.65 3.40
C ILE A 81 3.43 -3.15 1.96
N VAL A 82 3.95 -3.99 1.07
CA VAL A 82 4.04 -3.70 -0.35
C VAL A 82 2.83 -4.31 -1.06
N ILE A 83 1.96 -3.45 -1.58
CA ILE A 83 0.71 -3.88 -2.24
C ILE A 83 0.83 -3.99 -3.76
N ASP A 84 1.99 -3.67 -4.34
CA ASP A 84 2.22 -3.81 -5.78
C ASP A 84 2.68 -5.22 -6.12
N GLY A 85 1.86 -5.94 -6.86
CA GLY A 85 2.21 -7.26 -7.42
C GLY A 85 2.41 -7.22 -8.93
N GLY A 86 2.31 -6.03 -9.55
CA GLY A 86 2.40 -5.88 -10.99
C GLY A 86 1.15 -6.38 -11.71
N PHE A 87 0.02 -5.68 -11.57
CA PHE A 87 -1.24 -6.03 -12.27
C PHE A 87 -1.10 -6.08 -13.79
N CYS A 88 -0.13 -5.35 -14.34
CA CYS A 88 0.14 -5.40 -15.77
C CYS A 88 0.67 -6.79 -16.18
N ARG A 89 0.07 -7.36 -17.23
CA ARG A 89 0.43 -8.67 -17.76
C ARG A 89 1.94 -8.83 -18.03
N ALA A 90 2.61 -7.74 -18.41
CA ALA A 90 4.05 -7.73 -18.67
C ALA A 90 4.90 -8.08 -17.43
N TYR A 91 4.39 -7.77 -16.23
CA TYR A 91 5.11 -8.04 -14.97
C TYR A 91 4.77 -9.41 -14.36
N GLN A 92 3.64 -10.02 -14.71
CA GLN A 92 3.18 -11.29 -14.13
C GLN A 92 4.16 -12.44 -14.30
N SER A 93 4.91 -12.46 -15.40
CA SER A 93 5.98 -13.46 -15.63
C SER A 93 7.11 -13.35 -14.61
N THR A 94 7.37 -12.15 -14.10
CA THR A 94 8.44 -11.86 -13.14
C THR A 94 7.93 -11.90 -11.71
N SER A 95 6.76 -11.31 -11.42
CA SER A 95 6.16 -11.29 -10.09
C SER A 95 5.57 -12.64 -9.69
N GLY A 96 4.99 -13.37 -10.64
CA GLY A 96 4.32 -14.65 -10.41
C GLY A 96 2.87 -14.53 -9.92
N ILE A 97 2.39 -13.31 -9.72
CA ILE A 97 1.01 -13.00 -9.29
C ILE A 97 0.44 -11.86 -10.13
N ALA A 98 -0.89 -11.68 -10.09
CA ALA A 98 -1.55 -10.57 -10.75
C ALA A 98 -1.58 -9.29 -9.90
N GLY A 99 -1.39 -9.38 -8.59
CA GLY A 99 -1.34 -8.22 -7.70
C GLY A 99 -1.81 -8.54 -6.30
N TYR A 100 -1.81 -7.50 -5.45
CA TYR A 100 -2.32 -7.57 -4.08
C TYR A 100 -3.45 -6.59 -3.87
N THR A 101 -4.40 -6.98 -3.01
CA THR A 101 -5.41 -6.07 -2.44
C THR A 101 -5.24 -6.06 -0.92
N LEU A 102 -5.04 -4.89 -0.35
CA LEU A 102 -5.08 -4.69 1.08
C LEU A 102 -6.52 -4.38 1.51
N ILE A 103 -7.05 -5.17 2.43
CA ILE A 103 -8.38 -4.98 3.01
C ILE A 103 -8.20 -4.59 4.47
N TYR A 104 -8.65 -3.39 4.81
CA TYR A 104 -8.76 -2.92 6.17
C TYR A 104 -10.23 -2.92 6.61
N ASN A 105 -10.49 -3.47 7.77
CA ASN A 105 -11.80 -3.41 8.40
C ASN A 105 -11.64 -3.24 9.92
N SER A 106 -12.75 -3.09 10.62
CA SER A 106 -12.75 -2.81 12.07
C SER A 106 -12.13 -3.90 12.95
N ASN A 107 -11.78 -5.05 12.40
CA ASN A 107 -11.24 -6.19 13.17
C ASN A 107 -9.83 -6.60 12.71
N CYS A 108 -9.45 -6.32 11.47
CA CYS A 108 -8.19 -6.83 10.95
C CYS A 108 -7.70 -6.09 9.71
N LEU A 109 -6.42 -6.26 9.44
CA LEU A 109 -5.78 -6.03 8.16
C LEU A 109 -5.56 -7.37 7.47
N ARG A 110 -5.98 -7.45 6.21
CA ARG A 110 -5.91 -8.65 5.39
C ARG A 110 -5.28 -8.33 4.05
N LEU A 111 -4.34 -9.16 3.63
CA LEU A 111 -3.74 -9.08 2.31
C LEU A 111 -4.30 -10.21 1.44
N VAL A 112 -4.78 -9.86 0.27
CA VAL A 112 -5.28 -10.79 -0.74
C VAL A 112 -4.32 -10.77 -1.92
N ALA A 113 -3.74 -11.93 -2.24
CA ALA A 113 -2.91 -12.13 -3.42
C ALA A 113 -3.77 -12.73 -4.55
N HIS A 114 -3.73 -12.11 -5.72
CA HIS A 114 -4.49 -12.55 -6.89
C HIS A 114 -3.60 -13.31 -7.85
N GLU A 115 -4.04 -14.47 -8.29
CA GLU A 115 -3.38 -15.23 -9.34
C GLU A 115 -3.62 -14.60 -10.71
N PRO A 116 -2.69 -14.78 -11.67
CA PRO A 116 -2.89 -14.34 -13.03
C PRO A 116 -4.13 -14.97 -13.67
N PHE A 117 -4.92 -14.14 -14.34
CA PHE A 117 -6.10 -14.64 -15.07
C PHE A 117 -5.66 -15.49 -16.27
N THR A 118 -6.12 -16.74 -16.30
CA THR A 118 -5.72 -17.75 -17.29
C THR A 118 -6.35 -17.54 -18.66
N GLY A 119 -7.37 -16.69 -18.74
CA GLY A 119 -8.03 -16.32 -19.96
C GLY A 119 -9.52 -16.70 -19.98
N ARG A 120 -10.26 -15.97 -20.81
CA ARG A 120 -11.71 -16.10 -20.92
C ARG A 120 -12.17 -17.52 -21.31
N ALA A 121 -11.46 -18.15 -22.26
CA ALA A 121 -11.79 -19.49 -22.73
C ALA A 121 -11.59 -20.56 -21.64
N ASP A 122 -10.56 -20.44 -20.83
CA ASP A 122 -10.29 -21.34 -19.71
C ASP A 122 -11.32 -21.14 -18.59
N ALA A 123 -11.62 -19.88 -18.24
CA ALA A 123 -12.63 -19.55 -17.24
C ALA A 123 -14.00 -20.14 -17.59
N ILE A 124 -14.46 -20.00 -18.85
CA ILE A 124 -15.74 -20.54 -19.30
C ILE A 124 -15.72 -22.07 -19.32
N ARG A 125 -14.67 -22.68 -19.89
CA ARG A 125 -14.56 -24.13 -20.05
C ARG A 125 -14.52 -24.87 -18.72
N ASN A 126 -13.79 -24.31 -17.76
CA ASN A 126 -13.51 -24.96 -16.50
C ASN A 126 -14.32 -24.37 -15.32
N ASN A 127 -15.26 -23.46 -15.61
CA ASN A 127 -16.04 -22.72 -14.60
C ASN A 127 -15.15 -22.16 -13.48
N ARG A 128 -14.04 -21.53 -13.88
CA ARG A 128 -13.05 -20.95 -12.96
C ARG A 128 -13.20 -19.46 -12.86
N ASP A 129 -13.10 -18.96 -11.64
CA ASP A 129 -12.90 -17.54 -11.36
C ASP A 129 -11.40 -17.26 -11.11
N ILE A 130 -11.04 -16.00 -10.92
CA ILE A 130 -9.69 -15.61 -10.51
C ILE A 130 -9.43 -16.19 -9.12
N ALA A 131 -8.45 -17.09 -9.03
CA ALA A 131 -8.03 -17.62 -7.76
C ALA A 131 -7.33 -16.53 -6.93
N SER A 132 -7.67 -16.45 -5.65
CA SER A 132 -7.09 -15.49 -4.74
C SER A 132 -6.84 -16.15 -3.40
N THR A 133 -5.67 -15.92 -2.83
CA THR A 133 -5.34 -16.35 -1.47
C THR A 133 -5.42 -15.16 -0.53
N SER A 134 -6.00 -15.39 0.65
CA SER A 134 -6.22 -14.33 1.62
C SER A 134 -5.52 -14.66 2.93
N GLN A 135 -4.71 -13.73 3.43
CA GLN A 135 -4.00 -13.85 4.69
C GLN A 135 -4.32 -12.64 5.59
N ILE A 136 -4.78 -12.93 6.81
CA ILE A 136 -4.85 -11.92 7.87
C ILE A 136 -3.44 -11.80 8.45
N PHE A 137 -2.84 -10.62 8.39
CA PHE A 137 -1.52 -10.40 8.96
C PHE A 137 -1.56 -9.61 10.26
N GLU A 138 -2.68 -8.92 10.53
CA GLU A 138 -2.91 -8.25 11.79
C GLU A 138 -4.38 -8.38 12.24
N ARG A 139 -4.59 -8.61 13.52
CA ARG A 139 -5.91 -8.57 14.18
C ARG A 139 -5.91 -7.46 15.21
N MET A 140 -6.98 -6.69 15.26
CA MET A 140 -7.22 -5.73 16.31
C MET A 140 -7.72 -6.47 17.55
N ASP A 141 -7.19 -6.15 18.73
CA ASP A 141 -7.64 -6.71 20.01
C ASP A 141 -9.10 -6.38 20.28
N ASN A 142 -9.50 -5.17 19.93
CA ASN A 142 -10.87 -4.70 19.99
C ASN A 142 -11.34 -4.21 18.61
N ARG A 143 -12.63 -4.41 18.35
CA ARG A 143 -13.22 -3.86 17.13
C ARG A 143 -13.17 -2.33 17.16
N GLN A 144 -12.52 -1.74 16.19
CA GLN A 144 -12.47 -0.29 16.01
C GLN A 144 -13.86 0.27 15.66
N LYS A 145 -14.34 1.22 16.43
CA LYS A 145 -15.62 1.90 16.20
C LYS A 145 -15.40 3.17 15.39
N ILE A 146 -16.43 3.61 14.67
CA ILE A 146 -16.37 4.87 13.92
C ILE A 146 -16.05 6.04 14.84
N ALA A 147 -16.62 6.07 16.06
CA ALA A 147 -16.37 7.12 17.05
C ALA A 147 -14.90 7.26 17.47
N GLU A 148 -14.08 6.23 17.24
CA GLU A 148 -12.65 6.22 17.59
C GLU A 148 -11.76 6.73 16.43
N THR A 149 -12.37 7.00 15.27
CA THR A 149 -11.67 7.54 14.10
C THR A 149 -11.70 9.07 14.08
N ASP A 150 -10.81 9.68 13.29
CA ASP A 150 -10.81 11.15 13.10
C ASP A 150 -12.14 11.66 12.55
N ILE A 151 -12.70 10.95 11.57
CA ILE A 151 -14.03 11.28 11.01
C ILE A 151 -15.11 11.13 12.08
N GLY A 152 -15.02 10.11 12.93
CA GLY A 152 -15.95 9.91 14.03
C GLY A 152 -15.93 11.04 15.05
N ARG A 153 -14.75 11.56 15.39
CA ARG A 153 -14.60 12.72 16.26
C ARG A 153 -15.22 13.98 15.64
N GLN A 154 -14.92 14.25 14.37
CA GLN A 154 -15.53 15.39 13.64
C GLN A 154 -17.06 15.29 13.57
N LEU A 155 -17.61 14.09 13.35
CA LEU A 155 -19.06 13.88 13.36
C LEU A 155 -19.65 14.11 14.77
N GLN A 156 -18.95 13.71 15.81
CA GLN A 156 -19.41 13.94 17.19
C GLN A 156 -19.46 15.43 17.52
N GLU A 157 -18.43 16.19 17.14
CA GLU A 157 -18.40 17.66 17.29
C GLU A 157 -19.59 18.33 16.58
N GLN A 158 -19.89 17.92 15.36
CA GLN A 158 -21.05 18.43 14.61
C GLN A 158 -22.40 18.07 15.28
N ILE A 159 -22.49 16.86 15.84
CA ILE A 159 -23.69 16.43 16.58
C ILE A 159 -23.86 17.32 17.84
N ASP A 160 -22.80 17.57 18.58
CA ASP A 160 -22.82 18.36 19.79
C ASP A 160 -23.22 19.81 19.48
N ASP A 161 -22.70 20.41 18.42
CA ASP A 161 -23.07 21.74 17.93
C ASP A 161 -24.56 21.81 17.53
N LEU A 162 -25.05 20.83 16.80
CA LEU A 162 -26.47 20.77 16.42
C LEU A 162 -27.40 20.58 17.63
N MET A 163 -26.96 19.79 18.60
CA MET A 163 -27.72 19.62 19.84
C MET A 163 -27.76 20.92 20.67
N ALA A 164 -26.64 21.65 20.72
CA ALA A 164 -26.60 22.96 21.38
C ALA A 164 -27.52 23.98 20.69
N LEU A 165 -27.47 24.02 19.35
CA LEU A 165 -28.35 24.88 18.56
C LEU A 165 -29.82 24.53 18.77
N LEU A 166 -30.20 23.26 18.79
CA LEU A 166 -31.53 22.79 19.05
C LEU A 166 -32.00 23.18 20.45
N ALA A 167 -31.14 23.09 21.45
CA ALA A 167 -31.42 23.49 22.81
C ALA A 167 -31.67 25.01 22.92
N ALA A 168 -30.83 25.82 22.26
CA ALA A 168 -31.00 27.28 22.21
C ALA A 168 -32.32 27.67 21.54
N TYR A 169 -32.68 27.05 20.43
CA TYR A 169 -33.97 27.24 19.75
C TYR A 169 -35.16 26.90 20.66
N ARG A 170 -35.11 25.76 21.35
CA ARG A 170 -36.20 25.32 22.25
C ARG A 170 -36.36 26.20 23.49
N SER A 171 -35.28 26.82 23.96
CA SER A 171 -35.29 27.74 25.09
C SER A 171 -35.70 29.16 24.72
N GLY A 172 -35.84 29.47 23.43
CA GLY A 172 -36.12 30.81 22.94
C GLY A 172 -34.92 31.76 23.04
N ALA A 173 -33.69 31.22 23.09
CA ALA A 173 -32.47 32.04 23.09
C ALA A 173 -32.10 32.54 21.67
N ILE A 174 -32.65 31.89 20.64
CA ILE A 174 -32.54 32.24 19.22
C ILE A 174 -33.89 31.98 18.57
#